data_23fbfec746c6fb48fca7d60e756e69c2
#
_entry.id   23fbfec746c6fb48fca7d60e756e69c2
#
_cell.length_a   1.000
_cell.length_b   1.000
_cell.length_c   1.000
_cell.angle_alpha   90.00
_cell.angle_beta   90.00
_cell.angle_gamma   90.00
#
_symmetry.space_group_name_H-M   'P 1'
#
loop_
_entity.id
_entity.type
_entity.pdbx_description
1 polymer ?
#
loop_
_entity_poly.entity_id
_entity_poly.type
_entity_poly.pdbx_seq_one_letter_code
_entity_poly.pdbx_strand_id
1 'polypeptide(L)'
;MKPNKKSKKRRVIQVFLLMICSMILFISYAAYDIWSSRFKTDEVDTDAAIVLGAASWNGKPSPVFRERINHAISLYNSGSIKKIIFTGGTKFEAEQEEARTAKAYALKHNVKDEDILIETQSRFTEDNLKNAQQVGIDNGLHTYTIVSDPLHMKRAMRIAKHIGMDAYASPTPTSAYKTLDTEIPFFFKELCSYIGYVTSLPIRSLKEIIK
;
A
#
# COMPACT_ATOMS: atom_id res chain seq x y z
N MET A 1 11.67 6.21 55.28
CA MET A 1 10.45 5.37 55.16
C MET A 1 10.61 4.44 53.94
N LYS A 2 10.78 3.13 54.11
CA LYS A 2 10.88 2.18 52.98
C LYS A 2 9.47 1.98 52.38
N PRO A 3 9.27 2.12 51.07
CA PRO A 3 7.97 1.92 50.45
C PRO A 3 7.49 0.49 50.64
N ASN A 4 6.22 0.36 51.10
CA ASN A 4 5.60 -0.93 51.38
C ASN A 4 5.59 -1.82 50.13
N LYS A 5 6.13 -3.04 50.18
CA LYS A 5 6.20 -4.01 49.09
C LYS A 5 4.85 -4.23 48.37
N LYS A 6 3.71 -4.20 49.12
CA LYS A 6 2.36 -4.33 48.59
C LYS A 6 1.98 -3.14 47.69
N SER A 7 2.38 -1.91 48.04
CA SER A 7 2.12 -0.70 47.24
C SER A 7 2.91 -0.70 45.93
N LYS A 8 4.16 -1.15 45.94
CA LYS A 8 4.97 -1.30 44.72
C LYS A 8 4.37 -2.34 43.74
N LYS A 9 3.95 -3.50 44.25
CA LYS A 9 3.31 -4.55 43.43
C LYS A 9 2.02 -4.03 42.78
N ARG A 10 1.18 -3.32 43.53
CA ARG A 10 -0.06 -2.73 43.01
C ARG A 10 0.23 -1.71 41.88
N ARG A 11 1.22 -0.83 42.05
CA ARG A 11 1.61 0.15 41.03
C ARG A 11 2.13 -0.53 39.74
N VAL A 12 2.94 -1.58 39.88
CA VAL A 12 3.43 -2.35 38.71
C VAL A 12 2.27 -2.97 37.96
N ILE A 13 1.30 -3.58 38.65
CA ILE A 13 0.08 -4.14 38.02
C ILE A 13 -0.71 -3.05 37.31
N GLN A 14 -0.92 -1.88 37.96
CA GLN A 14 -1.63 -0.76 37.33
C GLN A 14 -0.93 -0.26 36.07
N VAL A 15 0.40 -0.09 36.08
CA VAL A 15 1.17 0.32 34.89
C VAL A 15 1.04 -0.73 33.80
N PHE A 16 1.13 -2.01 34.13
CA PHE A 16 0.99 -3.11 33.16
C PHE A 16 -0.41 -3.13 32.53
N LEU A 17 -1.47 -2.96 33.34
CA LEU A 17 -2.85 -2.86 32.83
C LEU A 17 -3.04 -1.64 31.93
N LEU A 18 -2.47 -0.49 32.29
CA LEU A 18 -2.50 0.72 31.45
C LEU A 18 -1.80 0.50 30.11
N MET A 19 -0.65 -0.18 30.09
CA MET A 19 0.04 -0.52 28.83
C MET A 19 -0.82 -1.44 27.96
N ILE A 20 -1.45 -2.47 28.54
CA ILE A 20 -2.35 -3.37 27.79
C ILE A 20 -3.54 -2.60 27.23
N CYS A 21 -4.21 -1.76 28.03
CA CYS A 21 -5.32 -0.94 27.56
C CYS A 21 -4.90 0.00 26.42
N SER A 22 -3.76 0.66 26.55
CA SER A 22 -3.21 1.53 25.51
C SER A 22 -2.92 0.76 24.21
N MET A 23 -2.35 -0.44 24.32
CA MET A 23 -2.10 -1.31 23.16
C MET A 23 -3.40 -1.74 22.47
N ILE A 24 -4.41 -2.15 23.25
CA ILE A 24 -5.73 -2.53 22.70
C ILE A 24 -6.38 -1.33 22.01
N LEU A 25 -6.35 -0.15 22.61
CA LEU A 25 -6.88 1.07 22.00
C LEU A 25 -6.16 1.41 20.69
N PHE A 26 -4.84 1.29 20.65
CA PHE A 26 -4.05 1.53 19.44
C PHE A 26 -4.40 0.55 18.32
N ILE A 27 -4.51 -0.75 18.64
CA ILE A 27 -4.88 -1.78 17.64
C ILE A 27 -6.31 -1.54 17.15
N SER A 28 -7.24 -1.25 18.05
CA SER A 28 -8.64 -0.97 17.70
C SER A 28 -8.77 0.28 16.82
N TYR A 29 -8.01 1.33 17.13
CA TYR A 29 -7.96 2.53 16.30
C TYR A 29 -7.40 2.24 14.92
N ALA A 30 -6.29 1.49 14.81
CA ALA A 30 -5.70 1.12 13.54
C ALA A 30 -6.66 0.26 12.68
N ALA A 31 -7.37 -0.68 13.32
CA ALA A 31 -8.38 -1.50 12.68
C ALA A 31 -9.56 -0.66 12.15
N TYR A 32 -10.06 0.26 12.96
CA TYR A 32 -11.11 1.21 12.57
C TYR A 32 -10.66 2.11 11.41
N ASP A 33 -9.45 2.65 11.47
CA ASP A 33 -8.91 3.56 10.47
C ASP A 33 -8.71 2.88 9.11
N ILE A 34 -8.24 1.62 9.08
CA ILE A 34 -8.16 0.81 7.85
C ILE A 34 -9.56 0.56 7.29
N TRP A 35 -10.49 0.14 8.15
CA TRP A 35 -11.84 -0.21 7.73
C TRP A 35 -12.64 0.98 7.22
N SER A 36 -12.60 2.10 7.93
CA SER A 36 -13.36 3.32 7.60
C SER A 36 -12.83 4.04 6.36
N SER A 37 -11.53 3.94 6.08
CA SER A 37 -10.90 4.60 4.92
C SER A 37 -10.83 3.74 3.66
N ARG A 38 -11.29 2.48 3.72
CA ARG A 38 -11.10 1.50 2.62
C ARG A 38 -11.69 1.90 1.27
N PHE A 39 -12.77 2.69 1.25
CA PHE A 39 -13.41 3.18 0.02
C PHE A 39 -13.26 4.68 -0.20
N LYS A 40 -12.36 5.32 0.58
CA LYS A 40 -12.11 6.73 0.38
C LYS A 40 -11.30 6.92 -0.89
N THR A 41 -11.92 7.55 -1.88
CA THR A 41 -11.31 7.95 -3.16
C THR A 41 -11.08 9.46 -3.15
N ASP A 42 -9.92 9.89 -3.60
CA ASP A 42 -9.63 11.29 -3.87
C ASP A 42 -9.90 11.54 -5.37
N GLU A 43 -10.88 12.39 -5.67
CA GLU A 43 -11.24 12.73 -7.06
C GLU A 43 -10.36 13.88 -7.57
N VAL A 44 -9.13 13.54 -7.95
CA VAL A 44 -8.11 14.49 -8.42
C VAL A 44 -7.46 13.93 -9.69
N ASP A 45 -7.39 14.76 -10.73
CA ASP A 45 -6.62 14.44 -11.93
C ASP A 45 -5.11 14.51 -11.59
N THR A 46 -4.37 13.50 -12.01
CA THR A 46 -2.94 13.38 -11.73
C THR A 46 -2.14 13.05 -13.00
N ASP A 47 -0.82 13.19 -12.92
CA ASP A 47 0.04 12.85 -14.07
C ASP A 47 0.04 11.36 -14.35
N ALA A 48 0.04 10.51 -13.31
CA ALA A 48 0.05 9.07 -13.49
C ALA A 48 -0.65 8.29 -12.37
N ALA A 49 -1.18 7.10 -12.72
CA ALA A 49 -1.50 6.09 -11.71
C ALA A 49 -0.29 5.21 -11.40
N ILE A 50 -0.02 4.99 -10.12
CA ILE A 50 0.90 3.94 -9.65
C ILE A 50 0.06 2.74 -9.23
N VAL A 51 0.18 1.65 -9.98
CA VAL A 51 -0.53 0.39 -9.71
C VAL A 51 0.36 -0.54 -8.91
N LEU A 52 0.00 -0.78 -7.66
CA LEU A 52 0.77 -1.68 -6.80
C LEU A 52 0.63 -3.12 -7.25
N GLY A 53 1.75 -3.83 -7.37
CA GLY A 53 1.81 -5.25 -7.69
C GLY A 53 1.05 -6.14 -6.69
N ALA A 54 0.56 -7.30 -7.16
CA ALA A 54 -0.24 -8.21 -6.32
C ALA A 54 -0.14 -9.70 -6.68
N ALA A 55 0.80 -10.11 -7.38
CA ALA A 55 1.08 -11.44 -7.92
C ALA A 55 0.65 -11.66 -9.37
N SER A 56 1.48 -12.42 -10.07
CA SER A 56 1.20 -12.95 -11.41
C SER A 56 1.47 -14.46 -11.42
N TRP A 57 0.70 -15.21 -12.21
CA TRP A 57 0.83 -16.64 -12.34
C TRP A 57 0.81 -17.02 -13.81
N ASN A 58 1.83 -17.77 -14.27
CA ASN A 58 1.91 -18.24 -15.66
C ASN A 58 1.77 -17.08 -16.68
N GLY A 59 2.39 -15.94 -16.42
CA GLY A 59 2.34 -14.77 -17.30
C GLY A 59 0.99 -14.05 -17.34
N LYS A 60 0.10 -14.30 -16.37
CA LYS A 60 -1.19 -13.63 -16.23
C LYS A 60 -1.32 -12.97 -14.86
N PRO A 61 -1.96 -11.81 -14.76
CA PRO A 61 -2.20 -11.19 -13.47
C PRO A 61 -3.18 -12.06 -12.64
N SER A 62 -2.91 -12.16 -11.33
CA SER A 62 -3.85 -12.75 -10.38
C SER A 62 -5.19 -12.02 -10.42
N PRO A 63 -6.30 -12.62 -9.94
CA PRO A 63 -7.59 -11.92 -9.87
C PRO A 63 -7.50 -10.57 -9.15
N VAL A 64 -6.76 -10.50 -8.06
CA VAL A 64 -6.51 -9.25 -7.30
C VAL A 64 -5.78 -8.24 -8.16
N PHE A 65 -4.70 -8.65 -8.81
CA PHE A 65 -3.90 -7.75 -9.63
C PHE A 65 -4.67 -7.27 -10.88
N ARG A 66 -5.47 -8.13 -11.47
CA ARG A 66 -6.33 -7.78 -12.62
C ARG A 66 -7.32 -6.67 -12.28
N GLU A 67 -7.95 -6.69 -11.10
CA GLU A 67 -8.86 -5.62 -10.68
C GLU A 67 -8.13 -4.28 -10.55
N ARG A 68 -6.90 -4.27 -10.01
CA ARG A 68 -6.08 -3.05 -9.95
C ARG A 68 -5.74 -2.52 -11.35
N ILE A 69 -5.32 -3.41 -12.25
CA ILE A 69 -4.98 -3.02 -13.64
C ILE A 69 -6.22 -2.47 -14.35
N ASN A 70 -7.36 -3.15 -14.24
CA ASN A 70 -8.62 -2.70 -14.85
C ASN A 70 -9.05 -1.33 -14.33
N HIS A 71 -8.89 -1.08 -13.03
CA HIS A 71 -9.21 0.23 -12.45
C HIS A 71 -8.30 1.33 -12.99
N ALA A 72 -6.99 1.09 -13.09
CA ALA A 72 -6.05 2.03 -13.69
C ALA A 72 -6.37 2.30 -15.18
N ILE A 73 -6.74 1.28 -15.94
CA ILE A 73 -7.20 1.44 -17.33
C ILE A 73 -8.47 2.30 -17.40
N SER A 74 -9.40 2.14 -16.46
CA SER A 74 -10.60 2.97 -16.38
C SER A 74 -10.25 4.44 -16.12
N LEU A 75 -9.33 4.72 -15.19
CA LEU A 75 -8.84 6.07 -14.91
C LEU A 75 -8.11 6.69 -16.12
N TYR A 76 -7.35 5.90 -16.86
CA TYR A 76 -6.69 6.33 -18.10
C TYR A 76 -7.71 6.67 -19.19
N ASN A 77 -8.70 5.83 -19.40
CA ASN A 77 -9.73 6.03 -20.42
C ASN A 77 -10.67 7.21 -20.08
N SER A 78 -10.87 7.53 -18.80
CA SER A 78 -11.63 8.72 -18.37
C SER A 78 -10.83 10.01 -18.51
N GLY A 79 -9.51 9.94 -18.72
CA GLY A 79 -8.63 11.11 -18.76
C GLY A 79 -8.20 11.64 -17.40
N SER A 80 -8.58 10.97 -16.30
CA SER A 80 -8.16 11.35 -14.94
C SER A 80 -6.66 11.17 -14.68
N ILE A 81 -6.00 10.36 -15.51
CA ILE A 81 -4.53 10.17 -15.52
C ILE A 81 -4.00 10.15 -16.95
N LYS A 82 -2.75 10.57 -17.14
CA LYS A 82 -2.10 10.59 -18.46
C LYS A 82 -1.26 9.33 -18.72
N LYS A 83 -0.66 8.77 -17.66
CA LYS A 83 0.22 7.59 -17.74
C LYS A 83 -0.09 6.58 -16.64
N ILE A 84 0.38 5.35 -16.84
CA ILE A 84 0.27 4.27 -15.85
C ILE A 84 1.68 3.76 -15.53
N ILE A 85 2.03 3.68 -14.25
CA ILE A 85 3.26 3.07 -13.74
C ILE A 85 2.89 1.75 -13.06
N PHE A 86 3.19 0.62 -13.69
CA PHE A 86 3.03 -0.68 -13.06
C PHE A 86 4.25 -1.03 -12.24
N THR A 87 4.05 -1.51 -11.02
CA THR A 87 5.12 -1.88 -10.10
C THR A 87 5.13 -3.36 -9.77
N GLY A 88 6.28 -3.86 -9.38
CA GLY A 88 6.47 -5.19 -8.86
C GLY A 88 7.45 -6.03 -9.70
N GLY A 89 8.48 -6.51 -9.01
CA GLY A 89 9.43 -7.47 -9.54
C GLY A 89 8.92 -8.90 -9.44
N THR A 90 9.83 -9.86 -9.51
CA THR A 90 9.55 -11.28 -9.27
C THR A 90 10.11 -11.73 -7.94
N LYS A 91 9.47 -12.70 -7.31
CA LYS A 91 10.00 -13.39 -6.13
C LYS A 91 10.86 -14.59 -6.50
N PHE A 92 10.66 -15.13 -7.71
CA PHE A 92 11.32 -16.32 -8.21
C PHE A 92 11.89 -16.03 -9.60
N GLU A 93 13.13 -16.44 -9.86
CA GLU A 93 13.84 -16.18 -11.12
C GLU A 93 13.13 -16.75 -12.38
N ALA A 94 12.32 -17.78 -12.20
CA ALA A 94 11.56 -18.41 -13.27
C ALA A 94 10.22 -17.73 -13.61
N GLU A 95 9.80 -16.72 -12.82
CA GLU A 95 8.53 -16.03 -13.03
C GLU A 95 8.75 -14.69 -13.72
N GLN A 96 7.77 -14.30 -14.51
CA GLN A 96 7.75 -12.96 -15.11
C GLN A 96 7.39 -11.92 -14.04
N GLU A 97 8.10 -10.79 -14.07
CA GLU A 97 7.82 -9.69 -13.16
C GLU A 97 6.37 -9.22 -13.25
N GLU A 98 5.80 -8.87 -12.10
CA GLU A 98 4.41 -8.42 -12.02
C GLU A 98 4.15 -7.21 -12.93
N ALA A 99 5.06 -6.23 -12.94
CA ALA A 99 4.95 -5.03 -13.76
C ALA A 99 4.94 -5.33 -15.27
N ARG A 100 5.75 -6.29 -15.76
CA ARG A 100 5.73 -6.69 -17.17
C ARG A 100 4.45 -7.42 -17.55
N THR A 101 3.94 -8.26 -16.65
CA THR A 101 2.66 -8.95 -16.82
C THR A 101 1.51 -7.94 -16.91
N ALA A 102 1.52 -6.90 -16.06
CA ALA A 102 0.53 -5.83 -16.09
C ALA A 102 0.61 -4.99 -17.37
N LYS A 103 1.81 -4.62 -17.82
CA LYS A 103 2.02 -3.93 -19.11
C LYS A 103 1.45 -4.73 -20.25
N ALA A 104 1.78 -6.02 -20.36
CA ALA A 104 1.25 -6.89 -21.40
C ALA A 104 -0.28 -7.01 -21.39
N TYR A 105 -0.88 -6.97 -20.20
CA TYR A 105 -2.33 -6.95 -20.05
C TYR A 105 -2.93 -5.61 -20.51
N ALA A 106 -2.37 -4.48 -20.09
CA ALA A 106 -2.86 -3.15 -20.44
C ALA A 106 -2.78 -2.86 -21.94
N LEU A 107 -1.70 -3.29 -22.62
CA LEU A 107 -1.57 -3.20 -24.08
C LEU A 107 -2.70 -3.93 -24.80
N LYS A 108 -3.13 -5.09 -24.32
CA LYS A 108 -4.27 -5.84 -24.90
C LYS A 108 -5.62 -5.13 -24.66
N HIS A 109 -5.67 -4.15 -23.76
CA HIS A 109 -6.83 -3.33 -23.47
C HIS A 109 -6.70 -1.90 -24.00
N ASN A 110 -5.90 -1.72 -25.06
CA ASN A 110 -5.74 -0.48 -25.84
C ASN A 110 -5.11 0.70 -25.08
N VAL A 111 -4.38 0.46 -23.99
CA VAL A 111 -3.50 1.49 -23.41
C VAL A 111 -2.28 1.61 -24.33
N LYS A 112 -1.90 2.83 -24.70
CA LYS A 112 -0.73 3.06 -25.58
C LYS A 112 0.56 2.68 -24.86
N ASP A 113 1.51 2.08 -25.60
CA ASP A 113 2.80 1.66 -25.04
C ASP A 113 3.61 2.83 -24.46
N GLU A 114 3.56 3.99 -25.12
CA GLU A 114 4.20 5.25 -24.70
C GLU A 114 3.66 5.82 -23.38
N ASP A 115 2.46 5.41 -22.97
CA ASP A 115 1.80 5.84 -21.73
C ASP A 115 1.96 4.83 -20.58
N ILE A 116 2.70 3.72 -20.82
CA ILE A 116 2.96 2.70 -19.81
C ILE A 116 4.41 2.71 -19.38
N LEU A 117 4.64 2.98 -18.10
CA LEU A 117 5.94 2.84 -17.46
C LEU A 117 5.92 1.60 -16.54
N ILE A 118 7.09 1.02 -16.30
CA ILE A 118 7.21 -0.16 -15.42
C ILE A 118 8.37 0.00 -14.44
N GLU A 119 8.17 -0.55 -13.27
CA GLU A 119 9.16 -0.73 -12.21
C GLU A 119 9.21 -2.21 -11.83
N THR A 120 10.37 -2.86 -11.95
CA THR A 120 10.52 -4.32 -11.85
C THR A 120 11.47 -4.78 -10.75
N GLN A 121 11.99 -3.88 -9.92
CA GLN A 121 12.99 -4.21 -8.89
C GLN A 121 12.38 -4.45 -7.52
N SER A 122 11.21 -3.89 -7.28
CA SER A 122 10.57 -3.89 -5.96
C SER A 122 10.00 -5.26 -5.55
N ARG A 123 10.07 -5.54 -4.26
CA ARG A 123 9.48 -6.74 -3.63
C ARG A 123 8.52 -6.40 -2.50
N PHE A 124 8.53 -5.16 -2.04
CA PHE A 124 7.72 -4.66 -0.92
C PHE A 124 7.04 -3.36 -1.33
N THR A 125 5.92 -3.03 -0.67
CA THR A 125 5.12 -1.84 -0.99
C THR A 125 5.92 -0.53 -0.91
N GLU A 126 6.85 -0.42 0.03
CA GLU A 126 7.68 0.78 0.16
C GLU A 126 8.60 0.95 -1.05
N ASP A 127 9.24 -0.13 -1.49
CA ASP A 127 10.09 -0.11 -2.68
C ASP A 127 9.27 0.15 -3.95
N ASN A 128 8.06 -0.46 -4.05
CA ASN A 128 7.14 -0.17 -5.15
C ASN A 128 6.89 1.33 -5.30
N LEU A 129 6.57 2.02 -4.20
CA LEU A 129 6.26 3.44 -4.23
C LEU A 129 7.51 4.30 -4.47
N LYS A 130 8.63 4.02 -3.80
CA LYS A 130 9.89 4.77 -4.00
C LYS A 130 10.40 4.66 -5.42
N ASN A 131 10.46 3.44 -5.95
CA ASN A 131 10.98 3.21 -7.28
C ASN A 131 10.03 3.75 -8.35
N ALA A 132 8.70 3.62 -8.16
CA ALA A 132 7.72 4.22 -9.06
C ALA A 132 7.78 5.75 -9.05
N GLN A 133 8.00 6.38 -7.90
CA GLN A 133 8.20 7.82 -7.80
C GLN A 133 9.44 8.24 -8.59
N GLN A 134 10.55 7.51 -8.48
CA GLN A 134 11.76 7.80 -9.24
C GLN A 134 11.51 7.65 -10.75
N VAL A 135 10.87 6.55 -11.19
CA VAL A 135 10.47 6.36 -12.59
C VAL A 135 9.59 7.51 -13.06
N GLY A 136 8.66 7.97 -12.23
CA GLY A 136 7.81 9.12 -12.55
C GLY A 136 8.61 10.41 -12.73
N ILE A 137 9.47 10.74 -11.77
CA ILE A 137 10.33 11.94 -11.81
C ILE A 137 11.20 11.95 -13.06
N ASP A 138 11.83 10.82 -13.41
CA ASP A 138 12.67 10.67 -14.60
C ASP A 138 11.88 10.88 -15.91
N ASN A 139 10.54 10.79 -15.85
CA ASN A 139 9.62 11.03 -16.97
C ASN A 139 8.82 12.34 -16.82
N GLY A 140 9.19 13.23 -15.90
CA GLY A 140 8.57 14.54 -15.70
C GLY A 140 7.17 14.49 -15.06
N LEU A 141 6.87 13.41 -14.29
CA LEU A 141 5.60 13.22 -13.60
C LEU A 141 5.78 13.52 -12.09
N HIS A 142 4.86 14.25 -11.50
CA HIS A 142 5.00 14.75 -10.13
C HIS A 142 3.83 14.42 -9.22
N THR A 143 2.63 14.20 -9.79
CA THR A 143 1.41 13.88 -9.06
C THR A 143 0.93 12.47 -9.40
N TYR A 144 0.51 11.71 -8.39
CA TYR A 144 0.24 10.28 -8.55
C TYR A 144 -1.08 9.86 -7.95
N THR A 145 -1.84 9.05 -8.66
CA THR A 145 -2.97 8.30 -8.12
C THR A 145 -2.52 6.90 -7.75
N ILE A 146 -2.59 6.55 -6.47
CA ILE A 146 -2.24 5.19 -6.00
C ILE A 146 -3.43 4.26 -6.21
N VAL A 147 -3.23 3.20 -7.00
CA VAL A 147 -4.24 2.16 -7.25
C VAL A 147 -3.87 0.89 -6.51
N SER A 148 -4.75 0.46 -5.62
CA SER A 148 -4.59 -0.78 -4.83
C SER A 148 -5.94 -1.27 -4.31
N ASP A 149 -5.94 -2.43 -3.60
CA ASP A 149 -7.14 -2.91 -2.91
C ASP A 149 -7.56 -1.99 -1.76
N PRO A 150 -8.87 -1.91 -1.47
CA PRO A 150 -9.42 -1.03 -0.43
C PRO A 150 -8.73 -1.16 0.93
N LEU A 151 -8.55 -2.37 1.43
CA LEU A 151 -7.92 -2.60 2.75
C LEU A 151 -6.41 -2.33 2.78
N HIS A 152 -5.74 -2.41 1.62
CA HIS A 152 -4.31 -2.10 1.48
C HIS A 152 -4.05 -0.59 1.38
N MET A 153 -5.05 0.18 0.94
CA MET A 153 -4.90 1.61 0.61
C MET A 153 -4.35 2.43 1.78
N LYS A 154 -4.82 2.18 3.01
CA LYS A 154 -4.35 2.92 4.19
C LYS A 154 -2.84 2.82 4.39
N ARG A 155 -2.27 1.62 4.24
CA ARG A 155 -0.82 1.41 4.36
C ARG A 155 -0.06 2.02 3.19
N ALA A 156 -0.57 1.88 1.97
CA ALA A 156 0.05 2.47 0.78
C ALA A 156 0.15 3.99 0.89
N MET A 157 -0.95 4.67 1.24
CA MET A 157 -0.97 6.13 1.43
C MET A 157 -0.12 6.60 2.60
N ARG A 158 -0.03 5.82 3.69
CA ARG A 158 0.88 6.13 4.80
C ARG A 158 2.34 6.09 4.37
N ILE A 159 2.70 5.14 3.52
CA ILE A 159 4.04 5.03 2.94
C ILE A 159 4.30 6.20 1.99
N ALA A 160 3.39 6.46 1.04
CA ALA A 160 3.50 7.56 0.08
C ALA A 160 3.74 8.90 0.78
N LYS A 161 2.98 9.19 1.84
CA LYS A 161 3.17 10.38 2.66
C LYS A 161 4.54 10.42 3.35
N HIS A 162 5.03 9.28 3.86
CA HIS A 162 6.32 9.21 4.55
C HIS A 162 7.50 9.50 3.62
N ILE A 163 7.42 9.04 2.36
CA ILE A 163 8.46 9.30 1.36
C ILE A 163 8.29 10.65 0.63
N GLY A 164 7.34 11.49 1.06
CA GLY A 164 7.13 12.82 0.48
C GLY A 164 6.51 12.81 -0.92
N MET A 165 5.77 11.75 -1.28
CA MET A 165 5.08 11.66 -2.57
C MET A 165 3.81 12.48 -2.57
N ASP A 166 3.59 13.28 -3.62
CA ASP A 166 2.29 13.93 -3.90
C ASP A 166 1.33 12.90 -4.51
N ALA A 167 0.55 12.28 -3.64
CA ALA A 167 -0.23 11.08 -3.97
C ALA A 167 -1.66 11.14 -3.45
N TYR A 168 -2.57 10.61 -4.26
CA TYR A 168 -4.01 10.56 -4.04
C TYR A 168 -4.49 9.11 -4.08
N ALA A 169 -5.47 8.78 -3.25
CA ALA A 169 -5.96 7.41 -3.11
C ALA A 169 -7.05 7.09 -4.13
N SER A 170 -6.92 5.96 -4.82
CA SER A 170 -7.99 5.41 -5.67
C SER A 170 -8.08 3.89 -5.48
N PRO A 171 -8.76 3.42 -4.42
CA PRO A 171 -8.98 2.01 -4.19
C PRO A 171 -9.83 1.40 -5.31
N THR A 172 -9.55 0.14 -5.66
CA THR A 172 -10.35 -0.57 -6.65
C THR A 172 -11.82 -0.65 -6.21
N PRO A 173 -12.78 -0.25 -7.05
CA PRO A 173 -14.21 -0.35 -6.71
C PRO A 173 -14.69 -1.80 -6.65
N THR A 174 -14.01 -2.69 -7.39
CA THR A 174 -14.26 -4.13 -7.42
C THR A 174 -13.08 -4.85 -6.79
N SER A 175 -13.25 -5.38 -5.58
CA SER A 175 -12.21 -6.21 -4.95
C SER A 175 -12.38 -7.67 -5.32
N ALA A 176 -11.26 -8.39 -5.50
CA ALA A 176 -11.27 -9.84 -5.61
C ALA A 176 -11.55 -10.54 -4.26
N TYR A 177 -11.43 -9.82 -3.16
CA TYR A 177 -11.85 -10.28 -1.82
C TYR A 177 -13.35 -10.01 -1.64
N LYS A 178 -14.19 -10.95 -2.10
CA LYS A 178 -15.66 -10.79 -2.18
C LYS A 178 -16.42 -11.45 -1.04
N THR A 179 -15.78 -12.35 -0.31
CA THR A 179 -16.39 -13.12 0.78
C THR A 179 -15.67 -12.85 2.09
N LEU A 180 -16.37 -13.01 3.21
CA LEU A 180 -15.78 -12.86 4.53
C LEU A 180 -14.55 -13.76 4.73
N ASP A 181 -14.58 -14.97 4.15
CA ASP A 181 -13.47 -15.93 4.23
C ASP A 181 -12.18 -15.42 3.54
N THR A 182 -12.30 -14.53 2.57
CA THR A 182 -11.16 -13.93 1.87
C THR A 182 -10.83 -12.53 2.43
N GLU A 183 -11.83 -11.74 2.78
CA GLU A 183 -11.67 -10.37 3.27
C GLU A 183 -11.07 -10.33 4.68
N ILE A 184 -11.56 -11.19 5.61
CA ILE A 184 -11.09 -11.20 7.01
C ILE A 184 -9.61 -11.54 7.13
N PRO A 185 -9.07 -12.62 6.53
CA PRO A 185 -7.63 -12.90 6.58
C PRO A 185 -6.79 -11.78 5.97
N PHE A 186 -7.25 -11.18 4.86
CA PHE A 186 -6.56 -10.06 4.24
C PHE A 186 -6.56 -8.81 5.13
N PHE A 187 -7.69 -8.50 5.78
CA PHE A 187 -7.78 -7.42 6.76
C PHE A 187 -6.77 -7.59 7.91
N PHE A 188 -6.70 -8.77 8.53
CA PHE A 188 -5.74 -9.03 9.60
C PHE A 188 -4.30 -8.93 9.12
N LYS A 189 -3.99 -9.42 7.92
CA LYS A 189 -2.67 -9.27 7.31
C LYS A 189 -2.31 -7.79 7.14
N GLU A 190 -3.23 -6.97 6.62
CA GLU A 190 -2.99 -5.54 6.44
C GLU A 190 -2.90 -4.80 7.77
N LEU A 191 -3.71 -5.16 8.77
CA LEU A 191 -3.64 -4.60 10.13
C LEU A 191 -2.25 -4.85 10.76
N CYS A 192 -1.77 -6.09 10.72
CA CYS A 192 -0.43 -6.42 11.23
C CYS A 192 0.67 -5.68 10.47
N SER A 193 0.57 -5.63 9.13
CA SER A 193 1.54 -4.95 8.29
C SER A 193 1.54 -3.43 8.52
N TYR A 194 0.38 -2.81 8.69
CA TYR A 194 0.23 -1.39 8.98
C TYR A 194 0.80 -1.03 10.36
N ILE A 195 0.46 -1.80 11.40
CA ILE A 195 1.01 -1.61 12.75
C ILE A 195 2.53 -1.76 12.72
N GLY A 196 3.05 -2.82 12.10
CA GLY A 196 4.50 -3.03 11.95
C GLY A 196 5.20 -1.87 11.24
N TYR A 197 4.58 -1.34 10.18
CA TYR A 197 5.10 -0.18 9.47
C TYR A 197 5.12 1.06 10.37
N VAL A 198 3.99 1.43 10.98
CA VAL A 198 3.85 2.65 11.80
C VAL A 198 4.78 2.61 13.02
N THR A 199 4.89 1.48 13.70
CA THR A 199 5.78 1.31 14.86
C THR A 199 7.27 1.34 14.49
N SER A 200 7.62 1.03 13.23
CA SER A 200 9.00 1.12 12.74
C SER A 200 9.45 2.55 12.38
N LEU A 201 8.51 3.47 12.13
CA LEU A 201 8.82 4.82 11.66
C LEU A 201 9.77 5.62 12.57
N PRO A 202 9.62 5.63 13.92
CA PRO A 202 10.56 6.36 14.78
C PRO A 202 12.00 5.87 14.66
N ILE A 203 12.20 4.56 14.49
CA ILE A 203 13.53 3.95 14.35
C ILE A 203 14.13 4.32 12.98
N ARG A 204 13.31 4.36 11.93
CA ARG A 204 13.74 4.74 10.57
C ARG A 204 14.15 6.19 10.50
N SER A 205 13.34 7.10 11.04
CA SER A 205 13.67 8.55 11.10
C SER A 205 14.96 8.83 11.87
N LEU A 206 15.21 8.11 12.97
CA LEU A 206 16.48 8.22 13.70
C LEU A 206 17.69 7.78 12.85
N LYS A 207 17.55 6.73 12.04
CA LYS A 207 18.62 6.26 11.15
C LYS A 207 18.92 7.24 10.01
N GLU A 208 17.92 7.98 9.53
CA GLU A 208 18.10 9.00 8.48
C GLU A 208 18.81 10.26 9.00
N ILE A 209 18.59 10.62 10.28
CA ILE A 209 19.26 11.76 10.92
C ILE A 209 20.75 11.47 11.22
N ILE A 210 21.12 10.20 11.42
CA ILE A 210 22.48 9.76 11.79
C ILE A 210 23.36 9.51 10.54
N LYS A 211 22.79 9.47 9.35
CA LYS A 211 23.51 9.38 8.05
C LYS A 211 23.85 10.76 7.51
#